data_fd22ed025ff53224a55cda92ccfbc1c5
#
_entry.id   fd22ed025ff53224a55cda92ccfbc1c5
#
_cell.length_a   1.000
_cell.length_b   1.000
_cell.length_c   1.000
_cell.angle_alpha   90.00
_cell.angle_beta   90.00
_cell.angle_gamma   90.00
#
_symmetry.space_group_name_H-M   'P 1'
#
loop_
_entity.id
_entity.type
_entity.pdbx_description
1 polymer ?
#
loop_
_entity_poly.entity_id
_entity_poly.type
_entity_poly.pdbx_seq_one_letter_code
_entity_poly.pdbx_strand_id
1 'polypeptide(L)'
;MPLIKIDPASTHTKYKQVVHGIERALSEKRLRLNDKLPSINKVALANGLSRDTVLQAYDELKKRGLIYSILGKGYFVKSLGFHHEQHLFLLFDELNSFKEMIYNGFLEEIKEKAELDIYFHHFNPQVFQKLISESAGKYSKYIIMPSNLPRTHESIAKLPKEDVFILDQTNAYLSHFPSVHQAFAKDMKRGLTEVQSRLKFYRKLYLIYPGNKEPIGMVEGFQEFCAEIKFPSEVIHSVEENHIQKGAVFVIPNDDHLVEVIEIAKRNNLEIGKHIGIISYNDIPLKKVIENGITTISTDFYQMGKTMGRMVLSGKKQRLENPSRIVLRQSL
;
A
#
# COMPACT_ATOMS: atom_id res chain seq x y z
N MET A 1 36.71 -9.78 12.19
CA MET A 1 35.39 -10.40 11.89
C MET A 1 35.37 -10.87 10.45
N PRO A 2 34.71 -12.01 10.11
CA PRO A 2 34.60 -12.45 8.73
C PRO A 2 33.83 -11.40 7.91
N LEU A 3 34.25 -11.21 6.68
CA LEU A 3 33.66 -10.22 5.75
C LEU A 3 32.20 -10.59 5.39
N ILE A 4 31.93 -11.88 5.29
CA ILE A 4 30.64 -12.47 4.95
C ILE A 4 30.32 -13.50 6.03
N LYS A 5 29.09 -13.45 6.52
CA LYS A 5 28.53 -14.45 7.44
C LYS A 5 27.17 -14.87 6.92
N ILE A 6 26.98 -16.16 6.70
CA ILE A 6 25.72 -16.74 6.26
C ILE A 6 24.94 -17.22 7.47
N ASP A 7 23.70 -16.77 7.58
CA ASP A 7 22.73 -17.22 8.56
C ASP A 7 21.77 -18.22 7.89
N PRO A 8 21.79 -19.50 8.28
CA PRO A 8 20.88 -20.52 7.73
C PRO A 8 19.40 -20.23 8.03
N ALA A 9 19.11 -19.50 9.13
CA ALA A 9 17.75 -19.15 9.53
C ALA A 9 17.22 -17.90 8.85
N SER A 10 18.06 -17.18 8.10
CA SER A 10 17.67 -15.98 7.39
C SER A 10 16.70 -16.29 6.25
N THR A 11 15.68 -15.43 6.10
CA THR A 11 14.74 -15.44 4.98
C THR A 11 15.33 -14.92 3.67
N HIS A 12 16.51 -14.27 3.71
CA HIS A 12 17.25 -13.87 2.52
C HIS A 12 17.95 -15.06 1.86
N THR A 13 17.90 -15.11 0.53
CA THR A 13 18.65 -16.09 -0.24
C THR A 13 20.16 -16.00 0.03
N LYS A 14 20.86 -17.13 -0.07
CA LYS A 14 22.30 -17.19 0.25
C LYS A 14 23.13 -16.18 -0.53
N TYR A 15 22.83 -15.96 -1.83
CA TYR A 15 23.55 -14.99 -2.62
C TYR A 15 23.30 -13.54 -2.16
N LYS A 16 22.07 -13.20 -1.76
CA LYS A 16 21.77 -11.89 -1.18
C LYS A 16 22.50 -11.65 0.14
N GLN A 17 22.66 -12.67 0.96
CA GLN A 17 23.45 -12.56 2.18
C GLN A 17 24.94 -12.27 1.89
N VAL A 18 25.48 -12.83 0.80
CA VAL A 18 26.83 -12.49 0.33
C VAL A 18 26.92 -11.03 -0.13
N VAL A 19 25.94 -10.55 -0.91
CA VAL A 19 25.85 -9.15 -1.37
C VAL A 19 25.81 -8.22 -0.14
N HIS A 20 24.88 -8.44 0.77
CA HIS A 20 24.73 -7.62 1.99
C HIS A 20 25.96 -7.66 2.90
N GLY A 21 26.66 -8.78 2.96
CA GLY A 21 27.91 -8.90 3.72
C GLY A 21 29.00 -7.97 3.19
N ILE A 22 29.17 -7.90 1.88
CA ILE A 22 30.14 -7.02 1.22
C ILE A 22 29.71 -5.55 1.37
N GLU A 23 28.44 -5.23 1.15
CA GLU A 23 27.89 -3.89 1.34
C GLU A 23 28.11 -3.36 2.76
N ARG A 24 27.80 -4.19 3.75
CA ARG A 24 28.05 -3.86 5.16
C ARG A 24 29.54 -3.58 5.42
N ALA A 25 30.42 -4.40 4.85
CA ALA A 25 31.85 -4.18 5.01
C ALA A 25 32.36 -2.88 4.37
N LEU A 26 31.71 -2.46 3.27
CA LEU A 26 31.96 -1.17 2.63
C LEU A 26 31.43 -0.02 3.50
N SER A 27 30.18 -0.10 4.01
CA SER A 27 29.57 0.94 4.86
C SER A 27 30.30 1.12 6.19
N GLU A 28 30.76 0.01 6.78
CA GLU A 28 31.56 0.02 8.02
C GLU A 28 33.03 0.39 7.79
N LYS A 29 33.40 0.80 6.54
CA LYS A 29 34.76 1.16 6.14
C LYS A 29 35.81 0.04 6.38
N ARG A 30 35.37 -1.23 6.43
CA ARG A 30 36.24 -2.40 6.49
C ARG A 30 36.83 -2.78 5.13
N LEU A 31 36.22 -2.31 4.07
CA LEU A 31 36.70 -2.33 2.69
C LEU A 31 36.90 -0.90 2.21
N ARG A 32 37.96 -0.64 1.49
CA ARG A 32 38.34 0.66 0.91
C ARG A 32 38.35 0.57 -0.60
N LEU A 33 38.39 1.71 -1.27
CA LEU A 33 38.53 1.80 -2.71
C LEU A 33 39.78 1.00 -3.16
N ASN A 34 39.66 0.20 -4.21
CA ASN A 34 40.67 -0.70 -4.76
C ASN A 34 41.09 -1.87 -3.84
N ASP A 35 40.47 -2.07 -2.70
CA ASP A 35 40.73 -3.25 -1.90
C ASP A 35 40.33 -4.52 -2.66
N LYS A 36 41.16 -5.56 -2.56
CA LYS A 36 40.91 -6.85 -3.17
C LYS A 36 39.90 -7.64 -2.36
N LEU A 37 38.82 -8.09 -3.00
CA LEU A 37 37.84 -8.99 -2.41
C LEU A 37 38.37 -10.44 -2.35
N PRO A 38 37.88 -11.26 -1.39
CA PRO A 38 38.15 -12.68 -1.40
C PRO A 38 37.72 -13.32 -2.73
N SER A 39 38.45 -14.35 -3.18
CA SER A 39 38.07 -15.06 -4.39
C SER A 39 36.73 -15.80 -4.21
N ILE A 40 36.00 -16.05 -5.31
CA ILE A 40 34.74 -16.80 -5.31
C ILE A 40 34.93 -18.13 -4.57
N ASN A 41 36.01 -18.86 -4.86
CA ASN A 41 36.32 -20.14 -4.23
C ASN A 41 36.52 -19.98 -2.70
N LYS A 42 37.21 -18.93 -2.27
CA LYS A 42 37.47 -18.67 -0.85
C LYS A 42 36.18 -18.38 -0.10
N VAL A 43 35.29 -17.57 -0.69
CA VAL A 43 33.98 -17.27 -0.09
C VAL A 43 33.09 -18.52 -0.05
N ALA A 44 33.04 -19.28 -1.15
CA ALA A 44 32.27 -20.49 -1.25
C ALA A 44 32.69 -21.51 -0.18
N LEU A 45 33.98 -21.77 -0.06
CA LEU A 45 34.53 -22.73 0.92
C LEU A 45 34.29 -22.26 2.35
N ALA A 46 34.55 -20.98 2.64
CA ALA A 46 34.42 -20.43 4.01
C ALA A 46 32.98 -20.40 4.53
N ASN A 47 31.97 -20.41 3.65
CA ASN A 47 30.56 -20.25 4.03
C ASN A 47 29.68 -21.46 3.60
N GLY A 48 30.25 -22.56 3.12
CA GLY A 48 29.50 -23.72 2.66
C GLY A 48 28.54 -23.44 1.50
N LEU A 49 28.96 -22.59 0.56
CA LEU A 49 28.18 -22.15 -0.60
C LEU A 49 28.67 -22.80 -1.90
N SER A 50 27.80 -22.88 -2.91
CA SER A 50 28.24 -23.20 -4.27
C SER A 50 29.02 -22.01 -4.88
N ARG A 51 29.92 -22.32 -5.81
CA ARG A 51 30.62 -21.27 -6.57
C ARG A 51 29.66 -20.35 -7.32
N ASP A 52 28.59 -20.92 -7.88
CA ASP A 52 27.59 -20.18 -8.67
C ASP A 52 26.82 -19.19 -7.80
N THR A 53 26.49 -19.55 -6.55
CA THR A 53 25.87 -18.64 -5.61
C THR A 53 26.75 -17.41 -5.32
N VAL A 54 28.04 -17.61 -5.14
CA VAL A 54 28.97 -16.50 -4.91
C VAL A 54 29.24 -15.71 -6.18
N LEU A 55 29.33 -16.39 -7.34
CA LEU A 55 29.47 -15.73 -8.65
C LEU A 55 28.28 -14.80 -8.92
N GLN A 56 27.05 -15.29 -8.71
CA GLN A 56 25.83 -14.49 -8.85
C GLN A 56 25.86 -13.22 -7.98
N ALA A 57 26.31 -13.35 -6.73
CA ALA A 57 26.46 -12.20 -5.83
C ALA A 57 27.51 -11.19 -6.33
N TYR A 58 28.64 -11.68 -6.84
CA TYR A 58 29.71 -10.83 -7.35
C TYR A 58 29.31 -10.16 -8.68
N ASP A 59 28.56 -10.85 -9.53
CA ASP A 59 28.03 -10.27 -10.77
C ASP A 59 26.99 -9.18 -10.48
N GLU A 60 26.14 -9.37 -9.47
CA GLU A 60 25.22 -8.31 -9.00
C GLU A 60 25.99 -7.08 -8.51
N LEU A 61 26.97 -7.26 -7.63
CA LEU A 61 27.81 -6.16 -7.14
C LEU A 61 28.57 -5.46 -8.26
N LYS A 62 28.99 -6.21 -9.30
CA LYS A 62 29.65 -5.66 -10.49
C LYS A 62 28.69 -4.88 -11.37
N LYS A 63 27.47 -5.38 -11.62
CA LYS A 63 26.41 -4.67 -12.36
C LYS A 63 26.07 -3.35 -11.65
N ARG A 64 26.04 -3.35 -10.34
CA ARG A 64 25.79 -2.16 -9.51
C ARG A 64 27.00 -1.23 -9.37
N GLY A 65 28.11 -1.52 -10.06
CA GLY A 65 29.30 -0.69 -10.09
C GLY A 65 30.08 -0.60 -8.77
N LEU A 66 29.76 -1.46 -7.78
CA LEU A 66 30.44 -1.49 -6.49
C LEU A 66 31.80 -2.16 -6.54
N ILE A 67 31.94 -3.17 -7.45
CA ILE A 67 33.18 -3.91 -7.65
C ILE A 67 33.50 -4.00 -9.13
N TYR A 68 34.77 -4.30 -9.46
CA TYR A 68 35.21 -4.63 -10.80
C TYR A 68 36.12 -5.85 -10.79
N SER A 69 36.25 -6.51 -11.92
CA SER A 69 37.12 -7.68 -12.07
C SER A 69 38.32 -7.37 -12.94
N ILE A 70 39.51 -7.86 -12.56
CA ILE A 70 40.70 -7.90 -13.38
C ILE A 70 41.01 -9.36 -13.69
N LEU A 71 41.10 -9.67 -14.97
CA LEU A 71 41.41 -11.03 -15.45
C LEU A 71 42.70 -11.54 -14.79
N GLY A 72 42.65 -12.73 -14.21
CA GLY A 72 43.76 -13.34 -13.49
C GLY A 72 44.08 -12.73 -12.10
N LYS A 73 43.58 -11.56 -11.77
CA LYS A 73 43.86 -10.91 -10.48
C LYS A 73 42.70 -10.96 -9.44
N GLY A 74 41.44 -11.12 -9.91
CA GLY A 74 40.26 -11.24 -9.08
C GLY A 74 39.38 -10.00 -9.06
N TYR A 75 38.63 -9.80 -7.99
CA TYR A 75 37.64 -8.74 -7.82
C TYR A 75 38.16 -7.66 -6.87
N PHE A 76 37.83 -6.39 -7.15
CA PHE A 76 38.27 -5.23 -6.41
C PHE A 76 37.14 -4.24 -6.20
N VAL A 77 37.18 -3.47 -5.12
CA VAL A 77 36.22 -2.40 -4.83
C VAL A 77 36.39 -1.26 -5.82
N LYS A 78 35.32 -0.92 -6.57
CA LYS A 78 35.29 0.15 -7.55
C LYS A 78 34.77 1.46 -7.00
N SER A 79 33.77 1.39 -6.11
CA SER A 79 33.11 2.56 -5.53
C SER A 79 32.80 2.32 -4.07
N LEU A 80 32.91 3.37 -3.25
CA LEU A 80 32.43 3.45 -1.88
C LEU A 80 31.08 4.19 -1.81
N GLY A 81 30.64 4.77 -2.92
CA GLY A 81 29.35 5.42 -3.06
C GLY A 81 28.26 4.35 -3.18
N PHE A 82 27.57 4.14 -2.07
CA PHE A 82 26.34 3.33 -2.06
C PHE A 82 25.24 4.12 -2.76
N HIS A 83 25.10 4.00 -4.06
CA HIS A 83 23.76 3.94 -4.59
C HIS A 83 23.26 2.53 -4.26
N HIS A 84 22.71 2.35 -3.07
CA HIS A 84 21.78 1.27 -2.85
C HIS A 84 20.60 1.57 -3.78
N GLU A 85 20.65 1.07 -5.00
CA GLU A 85 19.46 0.90 -5.78
C GLU A 85 18.63 -0.14 -5.00
N GLN A 86 17.79 0.36 -4.10
CA GLN A 86 16.84 -0.49 -3.42
C GLN A 86 15.92 -1.05 -4.50
N HIS A 87 15.80 -2.35 -4.57
CA HIS A 87 14.83 -2.98 -5.44
C HIS A 87 13.57 -3.24 -4.62
N LEU A 88 12.52 -2.49 -4.91
CA LEU A 88 11.29 -2.46 -4.14
C LEU A 88 10.21 -3.31 -4.81
N PHE A 89 9.50 -4.07 -4.00
CA PHE A 89 8.30 -4.80 -4.41
C PHE A 89 7.07 -4.03 -3.93
N LEU A 90 6.20 -3.60 -4.85
CA LEU A 90 4.95 -2.93 -4.55
C LEU A 90 3.78 -3.79 -5.03
N LEU A 91 2.97 -4.27 -4.08
CA LEU A 91 1.80 -5.09 -4.36
C LEU A 91 0.52 -4.31 -4.05
N PHE A 92 -0.22 -3.99 -5.10
CA PHE A 92 -1.56 -3.41 -5.03
C PHE A 92 -2.65 -4.47 -5.18
N ASP A 93 -3.89 -4.13 -4.79
CA ASP A 93 -5.07 -4.90 -5.08
C ASP A 93 -5.50 -4.76 -6.56
N GLU A 94 -5.72 -3.55 -7.03
CA GLU A 94 -6.07 -3.22 -8.41
C GLU A 94 -5.53 -1.83 -8.77
N LEU A 95 -5.55 -1.47 -10.05
CA LEU A 95 -5.25 -0.13 -10.50
C LEU A 95 -6.56 0.64 -10.73
N ASN A 96 -6.68 1.79 -10.06
CA ASN A 96 -7.76 2.75 -10.27
C ASN A 96 -7.25 4.17 -9.98
N SER A 97 -8.08 5.19 -10.18
CA SER A 97 -7.66 6.60 -10.10
C SER A 97 -7.00 6.99 -8.77
N PHE A 98 -7.47 6.48 -7.63
CA PHE A 98 -6.85 6.84 -6.35
C PHE A 98 -5.60 5.99 -6.04
N LYS A 99 -5.50 4.76 -6.55
CA LYS A 99 -4.26 3.96 -6.46
C LYS A 99 -3.16 4.56 -7.33
N GLU A 100 -3.51 5.12 -8.49
CA GLU A 100 -2.58 5.90 -9.31
C GLU A 100 -2.03 7.13 -8.55
N MET A 101 -2.85 7.81 -7.75
CA MET A 101 -2.38 8.91 -6.90
C MET A 101 -1.38 8.43 -5.84
N ILE A 102 -1.63 7.28 -5.18
CA ILE A 102 -0.68 6.67 -4.24
C ILE A 102 0.64 6.36 -4.95
N TYR A 103 0.55 5.70 -6.10
CA TYR A 103 1.71 5.34 -6.91
C TYR A 103 2.55 6.55 -7.29
N ASN A 104 1.93 7.60 -7.82
CA ASN A 104 2.62 8.82 -8.23
C ASN A 104 3.31 9.53 -7.05
N GLY A 105 2.65 9.60 -5.89
CA GLY A 105 3.26 10.12 -4.67
C GLY A 105 4.43 9.28 -4.18
N PHE A 106 4.33 7.96 -4.27
CA PHE A 106 5.40 7.03 -3.92
C PHE A 106 6.60 7.17 -4.87
N LEU A 107 6.35 7.20 -6.19
CA LEU A 107 7.39 7.40 -7.21
C LEU A 107 8.16 8.70 -7.02
N GLU A 108 7.48 9.80 -6.70
CA GLU A 108 8.16 11.09 -6.48
C GLU A 108 9.23 11.02 -5.39
N GLU A 109 9.00 10.25 -4.34
CA GLU A 109 9.96 10.12 -3.23
C GLU A 109 11.11 9.16 -3.56
N ILE A 110 10.82 8.05 -4.26
CA ILE A 110 11.83 7.03 -4.54
C ILE A 110 12.71 7.36 -5.75
N LYS A 111 12.17 8.03 -6.79
CA LYS A 111 12.86 8.44 -8.04
C LYS A 111 14.15 7.63 -8.28
N GLU A 112 15.25 8.27 -8.54
CA GLU A 112 16.55 7.66 -8.82
C GLU A 112 17.21 6.89 -7.65
N LYS A 113 16.48 6.73 -6.51
CA LYS A 113 17.01 6.09 -5.29
C LYS A 113 16.69 4.60 -5.21
N ALA A 114 15.74 4.12 -6.01
CA ALA A 114 15.28 2.72 -5.97
C ALA A 114 14.69 2.29 -7.31
N GLU A 115 14.87 1.02 -7.66
CA GLU A 115 14.10 0.33 -8.69
C GLU A 115 12.77 -0.16 -8.10
N LEU A 116 11.70 -0.20 -8.89
CA LEU A 116 10.37 -0.57 -8.43
C LEU A 116 9.71 -1.57 -9.38
N ASP A 117 9.35 -2.73 -8.87
CA ASP A 117 8.44 -3.66 -9.54
C ASP A 117 7.06 -3.57 -8.91
N ILE A 118 6.03 -3.48 -9.76
CA ILE A 118 4.64 -3.36 -9.34
C ILE A 118 3.88 -4.61 -9.75
N TYR A 119 3.06 -5.10 -8.81
CA TYR A 119 2.21 -6.29 -9.00
C TYR A 119 0.79 -6.00 -8.54
N PHE A 120 -0.17 -6.76 -9.09
CA PHE A 120 -1.58 -6.64 -8.75
C PHE A 120 -2.14 -8.02 -8.41
N HIS A 121 -2.85 -8.13 -7.28
CA HIS A 121 -3.46 -9.41 -6.89
C HIS A 121 -4.95 -9.51 -7.25
N HIS A 122 -5.58 -8.41 -7.71
CA HIS A 122 -6.97 -8.36 -8.18
C HIS A 122 -7.98 -8.99 -7.21
N PHE A 123 -7.81 -8.77 -5.90
CA PHE A 123 -8.60 -9.38 -4.83
C PHE A 123 -8.63 -10.91 -4.86
N ASN A 124 -7.66 -11.55 -5.52
CA ASN A 124 -7.53 -12.99 -5.63
C ASN A 124 -6.53 -13.54 -4.60
N PRO A 125 -6.97 -14.34 -3.60
CA PRO A 125 -6.08 -14.87 -2.55
C PRO A 125 -4.95 -15.75 -3.09
N GLN A 126 -5.21 -16.54 -4.15
CA GLN A 126 -4.22 -17.43 -4.75
C GLN A 126 -3.13 -16.63 -5.47
N VAL A 127 -3.51 -15.57 -6.21
CA VAL A 127 -2.56 -14.67 -6.85
C VAL A 127 -1.73 -13.94 -5.81
N PHE A 128 -2.35 -13.43 -4.74
CA PHE A 128 -1.65 -12.80 -3.62
C PHE A 128 -0.59 -13.73 -3.03
N GLN A 129 -0.99 -14.97 -2.66
CA GLN A 129 -0.08 -15.97 -2.08
C GLN A 129 1.06 -16.33 -3.03
N LYS A 130 0.77 -16.50 -4.33
CA LYS A 130 1.77 -16.81 -5.35
C LYS A 130 2.80 -15.69 -5.46
N LEU A 131 2.36 -14.44 -5.65
CA LEU A 131 3.23 -13.28 -5.79
C LEU A 131 4.15 -13.10 -4.57
N ILE A 132 3.62 -13.22 -3.36
CA ILE A 132 4.41 -13.15 -2.13
C ILE A 132 5.46 -14.26 -2.09
N SER A 133 5.06 -15.51 -2.39
CA SER A 133 5.98 -16.65 -2.32
C SER A 133 7.09 -16.59 -3.37
N GLU A 134 6.78 -16.13 -4.58
CA GLU A 134 7.75 -16.02 -5.67
C GLU A 134 8.69 -14.82 -5.49
N SER A 135 8.29 -13.78 -4.78
CA SER A 135 9.09 -12.58 -4.52
C SER A 135 9.98 -12.70 -3.28
N ALA A 136 9.74 -13.67 -2.40
CA ALA A 136 10.46 -13.81 -1.14
C ALA A 136 11.98 -13.84 -1.33
N GLY A 137 12.69 -12.94 -0.64
CA GLY A 137 14.15 -12.79 -0.68
C GLY A 137 14.72 -12.15 -1.94
N LYS A 138 13.91 -11.71 -2.91
CA LYS A 138 14.38 -11.09 -4.15
C LYS A 138 14.48 -9.57 -4.07
N TYR A 139 13.74 -8.95 -3.15
CA TYR A 139 13.63 -7.50 -3.01
C TYR A 139 14.23 -6.99 -1.71
N SER A 140 14.63 -5.72 -1.71
CA SER A 140 15.15 -5.04 -0.52
C SER A 140 14.03 -4.70 0.47
N LYS A 141 12.86 -4.32 -0.05
CA LYS A 141 11.66 -3.97 0.73
C LYS A 141 10.40 -4.43 0.00
N TYR A 142 9.36 -4.70 0.78
CA TYR A 142 8.06 -5.17 0.33
C TYR A 142 6.98 -4.21 0.83
N ILE A 143 6.33 -3.51 -0.07
CA ILE A 143 5.21 -2.62 0.21
C ILE A 143 3.95 -3.34 -0.22
N ILE A 144 3.10 -3.69 0.73
CA ILE A 144 1.98 -4.60 0.49
C ILE A 144 0.66 -3.96 0.89
N MET A 145 -0.28 -3.97 -0.05
CA MET A 145 -1.68 -3.65 0.19
C MET A 145 -2.45 -4.96 0.32
N PRO A 146 -2.80 -5.39 1.55
CA PRO A 146 -3.39 -6.71 1.78
C PRO A 146 -4.88 -6.77 1.44
N SER A 147 -5.56 -5.62 1.41
CA SER A 147 -7.03 -5.51 1.26
C SER A 147 -7.80 -6.39 2.25
N ASN A 148 -9.04 -6.76 1.95
CA ASN A 148 -9.85 -7.64 2.81
C ASN A 148 -9.61 -9.15 2.55
N LEU A 149 -8.47 -9.51 1.94
CA LEU A 149 -8.18 -10.91 1.65
C LEU A 149 -7.98 -11.73 2.93
N PRO A 150 -8.53 -12.95 3.00
CA PRO A 150 -8.35 -13.82 4.14
C PRO A 150 -6.89 -14.31 4.25
N ARG A 151 -6.41 -14.52 5.47
CA ARG A 151 -5.14 -15.17 5.79
C ARG A 151 -3.90 -14.52 5.13
N THR A 152 -3.95 -13.23 4.80
CA THR A 152 -2.82 -12.49 4.21
C THR A 152 -1.59 -12.48 5.12
N HIS A 153 -1.81 -12.43 6.43
CA HIS A 153 -0.73 -12.46 7.43
C HIS A 153 0.14 -13.73 7.35
N GLU A 154 -0.44 -14.89 7.01
CA GLU A 154 0.31 -16.16 6.85
C GLU A 154 1.22 -16.11 5.62
N SER A 155 0.77 -15.47 4.54
CA SER A 155 1.59 -15.29 3.35
C SER A 155 2.70 -14.27 3.60
N ILE A 156 2.37 -13.13 4.21
CA ILE A 156 3.31 -12.07 4.54
C ILE A 156 4.39 -12.53 5.53
N ALA A 157 4.06 -13.45 6.45
CA ALA A 157 5.02 -14.03 7.39
C ALA A 157 6.18 -14.79 6.72
N LYS A 158 6.08 -15.14 5.44
CA LYS A 158 7.16 -15.77 4.66
C LYS A 158 8.23 -14.78 4.20
N LEU A 159 7.95 -13.48 4.28
CA LEU A 159 8.89 -12.42 3.92
C LEU A 159 9.78 -12.04 5.10
N PRO A 160 10.98 -11.44 4.83
CA PRO A 160 11.80 -10.84 5.89
C PRO A 160 11.00 -9.76 6.64
N LYS A 161 10.67 -10.03 7.89
CA LYS A 161 9.80 -9.18 8.72
C LYS A 161 10.27 -7.71 8.78
N GLU A 162 11.56 -7.50 8.80
CA GLU A 162 12.21 -6.19 8.85
C GLU A 162 12.06 -5.37 7.56
N ASP A 163 11.68 -6.00 6.45
CA ASP A 163 11.61 -5.40 5.13
C ASP A 163 10.16 -5.21 4.64
N VAL A 164 9.17 -5.58 5.45
CA VAL A 164 7.75 -5.48 5.10
C VAL A 164 7.14 -4.18 5.61
N PHE A 165 6.37 -3.52 4.73
CA PHE A 165 5.58 -2.32 4.99
C PHE A 165 4.14 -2.54 4.51
N ILE A 166 3.16 -2.14 5.31
CA ILE A 166 1.74 -2.29 4.97
C ILE A 166 1.18 -0.94 4.51
N LEU A 167 0.46 -0.96 3.41
CA LEU A 167 -0.10 0.22 2.77
C LEU A 167 -1.62 0.15 2.70
N ASP A 168 -2.29 1.28 2.93
CA ASP A 168 -3.72 1.54 2.77
C ASP A 168 -4.61 0.83 3.81
N GLN A 169 -4.58 -0.50 3.88
CA GLN A 169 -5.39 -1.29 4.81
C GLN A 169 -4.51 -2.09 5.76
N THR A 170 -4.93 -2.19 7.01
CA THR A 170 -4.28 -3.00 8.04
C THR A 170 -5.32 -3.68 8.91
N ASN A 171 -4.92 -4.68 9.68
CA ASN A 171 -5.76 -5.38 10.64
C ASN A 171 -4.95 -5.79 11.87
N ALA A 172 -5.59 -6.44 12.84
CA ALA A 172 -4.96 -6.86 14.09
C ALA A 172 -3.73 -7.76 13.88
N TYR A 173 -3.79 -8.69 12.89
CA TYR A 173 -2.68 -9.60 12.60
C TYR A 173 -1.47 -8.91 11.97
N LEU A 174 -1.67 -7.77 11.31
CA LEU A 174 -0.63 -6.98 10.65
C LEU A 174 -0.16 -5.78 11.48
N SER A 175 -0.69 -5.64 12.70
CA SER A 175 -0.44 -4.48 13.57
C SER A 175 1.02 -4.31 14.01
N HIS A 176 1.83 -5.34 13.87
CA HIS A 176 3.26 -5.30 14.21
C HIS A 176 4.17 -4.83 13.06
N PHE A 177 3.62 -4.64 11.85
CA PHE A 177 4.37 -4.07 10.73
C PHE A 177 4.26 -2.55 10.66
N PRO A 178 5.30 -1.85 10.20
CA PRO A 178 5.20 -0.44 9.85
C PRO A 178 4.14 -0.25 8.75
N SER A 179 3.36 0.83 8.84
CA SER A 179 2.26 1.05 7.92
C SER A 179 1.93 2.53 7.71
N VAL A 180 1.41 2.84 6.52
CA VAL A 180 0.66 4.07 6.24
C VAL A 180 -0.73 3.60 5.80
N HIS A 181 -1.75 3.88 6.61
CA HIS A 181 -3.07 3.26 6.44
C HIS A 181 -4.23 4.21 6.75
N GLN A 182 -5.41 3.86 6.28
CA GLN A 182 -6.67 4.52 6.61
C GLN A 182 -7.28 3.92 7.88
N ALA A 183 -7.96 4.74 8.66
CA ALA A 183 -8.73 4.32 9.85
C ALA A 183 -10.23 4.33 9.52
N PHE A 184 -10.68 3.42 8.65
CA PHE A 184 -11.99 3.45 7.99
C PHE A 184 -13.17 3.70 8.93
N ALA A 185 -13.23 3.05 10.10
CA ALA A 185 -14.32 3.27 11.07
C ALA A 185 -14.30 4.70 11.61
N LYS A 186 -13.14 5.15 12.07
CA LYS A 186 -12.92 6.50 12.58
C LYS A 186 -13.15 7.57 11.51
N ASP A 187 -12.70 7.33 10.28
CA ASP A 187 -12.83 8.25 9.15
C ASP A 187 -14.28 8.40 8.70
N MET A 188 -15.03 7.29 8.62
CA MET A 188 -16.45 7.28 8.31
C MET A 188 -17.25 8.05 9.39
N LYS A 189 -17.06 7.70 10.66
CA LYS A 189 -17.74 8.36 11.77
C LYS A 189 -17.46 9.87 11.80
N ARG A 190 -16.19 10.26 11.66
CA ARG A 190 -15.76 11.66 11.63
C ARG A 190 -16.39 12.41 10.47
N GLY A 191 -16.28 11.87 9.24
CA GLY A 191 -16.83 12.48 8.04
C GLY A 191 -18.35 12.71 8.15
N LEU A 192 -19.11 11.75 8.67
CA LEU A 192 -20.53 11.90 8.89
C LEU A 192 -20.85 12.91 10.01
N THR A 193 -20.03 12.95 11.06
CA THR A 193 -20.18 13.94 12.15
C THR A 193 -20.01 15.38 11.63
N GLU A 194 -19.04 15.61 10.75
CA GLU A 194 -18.79 16.94 10.17
C GLU A 194 -19.97 17.46 9.34
N VAL A 195 -20.79 16.58 8.76
CA VAL A 195 -21.98 16.96 7.97
C VAL A 195 -23.31 16.72 8.69
N GLN A 196 -23.29 16.36 9.95
CA GLN A 196 -24.50 16.06 10.74
C GLN A 196 -25.56 17.16 10.66
N SER A 197 -25.17 18.42 10.64
CA SER A 197 -26.11 19.54 10.56
C SER A 197 -26.92 19.54 9.27
N ARG A 198 -26.37 19.00 8.16
CA ARG A 198 -27.06 18.88 6.88
C ARG A 198 -28.03 17.70 6.83
N LEU A 199 -27.73 16.63 7.58
CA LEU A 199 -28.62 15.44 7.66
C LEU A 199 -29.99 15.77 8.23
N LYS A 200 -30.15 16.88 8.97
CA LYS A 200 -31.44 17.34 9.49
C LYS A 200 -32.51 17.59 8.42
N PHE A 201 -32.10 17.83 7.18
CA PHE A 201 -33.01 18.04 6.05
C PHE A 201 -33.49 16.74 5.41
N TYR A 202 -32.97 15.60 5.87
CA TYR A 202 -33.22 14.27 5.33
C TYR A 202 -33.89 13.37 6.39
N ARG A 203 -34.38 12.21 5.96
CA ARG A 203 -35.17 11.30 6.81
C ARG A 203 -34.46 9.99 7.14
N LYS A 204 -33.62 9.49 6.21
CA LYS A 204 -32.95 8.20 6.34
C LYS A 204 -31.61 8.19 5.65
N LEU A 205 -30.62 7.57 6.29
CA LEU A 205 -29.26 7.40 5.77
C LEU A 205 -29.04 5.94 5.36
N TYR A 206 -28.58 5.73 4.15
CA TYR A 206 -28.22 4.42 3.63
C TYR A 206 -26.71 4.33 3.42
N LEU A 207 -26.11 3.19 3.80
CA LEU A 207 -24.78 2.82 3.36
C LEU A 207 -24.92 1.70 2.33
N ILE A 208 -24.43 1.91 1.12
CA ILE A 208 -24.36 0.87 0.10
C ILE A 208 -23.06 0.10 0.29
N TYR A 209 -23.18 -1.14 0.77
CA TYR A 209 -22.04 -1.98 1.13
C TYR A 209 -22.20 -3.39 0.56
N PRO A 210 -21.67 -3.66 -0.65
CA PRO A 210 -21.70 -5.00 -1.27
C PRO A 210 -20.92 -6.06 -0.48
N GLY A 211 -19.88 -5.65 0.27
CA GLY A 211 -19.11 -6.54 1.13
C GLY A 211 -17.98 -7.30 0.42
N ASN A 212 -17.67 -6.97 -0.82
CA ASN A 212 -16.67 -7.68 -1.62
C ASN A 212 -15.27 -7.08 -1.47
N LYS A 213 -15.14 -5.77 -1.66
CA LYS A 213 -13.87 -5.04 -1.70
C LYS A 213 -13.77 -4.01 -0.59
N GLU A 214 -14.90 -3.49 -0.14
CA GLU A 214 -14.99 -2.38 0.79
C GLU A 214 -14.56 -2.83 2.22
N PRO A 215 -13.76 -2.02 2.93
CA PRO A 215 -13.36 -2.33 4.30
C PRO A 215 -14.54 -2.35 5.27
N ILE A 216 -14.62 -3.39 6.12
CA ILE A 216 -15.69 -3.54 7.12
C ILE A 216 -15.78 -2.36 8.10
N GLY A 217 -14.65 -1.69 8.37
CA GLY A 217 -14.63 -0.49 9.19
C GLY A 217 -15.54 0.63 8.69
N MET A 218 -15.88 0.67 7.40
CA MET A 218 -16.88 1.63 6.90
C MET A 218 -18.25 1.37 7.49
N VAL A 219 -18.65 0.10 7.61
CA VAL A 219 -19.93 -0.31 8.25
C VAL A 219 -19.91 0.03 9.75
N GLU A 220 -18.81 -0.30 10.43
CA GLU A 220 -18.64 -0.05 11.85
C GLU A 220 -18.78 1.45 12.18
N GLY A 221 -18.03 2.31 11.48
CA GLY A 221 -18.10 3.75 11.69
C GLY A 221 -19.43 4.37 11.31
N PHE A 222 -20.09 3.87 10.27
CA PHE A 222 -21.45 4.26 9.88
C PHE A 222 -22.46 3.92 10.98
N GLN A 223 -22.46 2.69 11.47
CA GLN A 223 -23.38 2.22 12.50
C GLN A 223 -23.17 2.96 13.85
N GLU A 224 -21.90 3.16 14.25
CA GLU A 224 -21.57 3.95 15.43
C GLU A 224 -22.14 5.37 15.35
N PHE A 225 -21.93 6.06 14.24
CA PHE A 225 -22.44 7.41 14.02
C PHE A 225 -23.99 7.45 14.12
N CYS A 226 -24.65 6.56 13.36
CA CYS A 226 -26.12 6.54 13.33
C CYS A 226 -26.74 6.20 14.69
N ALA A 227 -26.13 5.29 15.45
CA ALA A 227 -26.57 4.94 16.81
C ALA A 227 -26.41 6.11 17.78
N GLU A 228 -25.29 6.83 17.71
CA GLU A 228 -25.01 7.98 18.59
C GLU A 228 -26.04 9.11 18.42
N ILE A 229 -26.37 9.45 17.19
CA ILE A 229 -27.32 10.52 16.90
C ILE A 229 -28.76 10.04 16.74
N LYS A 230 -29.02 8.72 16.90
CA LYS A 230 -30.33 8.07 16.73
C LYS A 230 -30.99 8.41 15.37
N PHE A 231 -30.20 8.44 14.32
CA PHE A 231 -30.71 8.75 12.97
C PHE A 231 -31.16 7.47 12.26
N PRO A 232 -32.35 7.45 11.62
CA PRO A 232 -32.81 6.29 10.88
C PRO A 232 -31.83 5.90 9.78
N SER A 233 -31.35 4.66 9.82
CA SER A 233 -30.29 4.22 8.89
C SER A 233 -30.43 2.75 8.54
N GLU A 234 -29.82 2.38 7.38
CA GLU A 234 -29.78 1.02 6.90
C GLU A 234 -28.51 0.77 6.09
N VAL A 235 -27.94 -0.43 6.24
CA VAL A 235 -26.86 -0.92 5.38
C VAL A 235 -27.50 -1.83 4.34
N ILE A 236 -27.35 -1.49 3.06
CA ILE A 236 -27.90 -2.24 1.93
C ILE A 236 -26.78 -2.78 1.05
N HIS A 237 -26.97 -3.96 0.46
CA HIS A 237 -25.97 -4.58 -0.44
C HIS A 237 -26.03 -4.06 -1.87
N SER A 238 -27.23 -3.68 -2.32
CA SER A 238 -27.50 -3.15 -3.66
C SER A 238 -28.57 -2.08 -3.60
N VAL A 239 -28.65 -1.27 -4.62
CA VAL A 239 -29.66 -0.23 -4.76
C VAL A 239 -30.92 -0.79 -5.42
N GLU A 240 -32.06 -0.47 -4.86
CA GLU A 240 -33.37 -0.73 -5.46
C GLU A 240 -34.11 0.60 -5.62
N GLU A 241 -35.05 0.67 -6.59
CA GLU A 241 -35.82 1.90 -6.85
C GLU A 241 -36.59 2.41 -5.61
N ASN A 242 -37.06 1.50 -4.77
CA ASN A 242 -37.77 1.85 -3.52
C ASN A 242 -36.89 2.55 -2.47
N HIS A 243 -35.56 2.42 -2.56
CA HIS A 243 -34.63 3.14 -1.69
C HIS A 243 -34.48 4.62 -2.10
N ILE A 244 -34.67 4.93 -3.40
CA ILE A 244 -34.45 6.27 -3.97
C ILE A 244 -35.71 7.15 -3.82
N GLN A 245 -35.88 7.69 -2.61
CA GLN A 245 -37.06 8.49 -2.26
C GLN A 245 -36.63 9.84 -1.67
N LYS A 246 -37.52 10.86 -1.74
CA LYS A 246 -37.28 12.15 -1.12
C LYS A 246 -36.97 12.02 0.36
N GLY A 247 -35.86 12.62 0.76
CA GLY A 247 -35.34 12.58 2.13
C GLY A 247 -34.36 11.44 2.40
N ALA A 248 -33.98 10.65 1.40
CA ALA A 248 -32.91 9.67 1.53
C ALA A 248 -31.53 10.30 1.32
N VAL A 249 -30.53 9.84 2.08
CA VAL A 249 -29.10 10.14 1.86
C VAL A 249 -28.36 8.82 1.66
N PHE A 250 -27.47 8.78 0.69
CA PHE A 250 -26.68 7.59 0.38
C PHE A 250 -25.22 7.84 0.64
N VAL A 251 -24.60 6.97 1.45
CA VAL A 251 -23.15 6.86 1.58
C VAL A 251 -22.68 5.77 0.63
N ILE A 252 -21.84 6.12 -0.36
CA ILE A 252 -21.55 5.28 -1.52
C ILE A 252 -20.04 5.12 -1.68
N PRO A 253 -19.44 4.00 -1.22
CA PRO A 253 -18.01 3.72 -1.42
C PRO A 253 -17.63 3.43 -2.85
N ASN A 254 -18.49 2.78 -3.62
CA ASN A 254 -18.22 2.28 -4.98
C ASN A 254 -18.79 3.19 -6.06
N ASP A 255 -18.01 3.48 -7.11
CA ASP A 255 -18.39 4.43 -8.16
C ASP A 255 -19.47 3.89 -9.09
N ASP A 256 -19.58 2.57 -9.29
CA ASP A 256 -20.65 1.96 -10.09
C ASP A 256 -22.02 2.22 -9.43
N HIS A 257 -22.11 2.03 -8.10
CA HIS A 257 -23.33 2.35 -7.37
C HIS A 257 -23.61 3.87 -7.31
N LEU A 258 -22.57 4.71 -7.37
CA LEU A 258 -22.77 6.16 -7.47
C LEU A 258 -23.49 6.50 -8.77
N VAL A 259 -23.06 5.92 -9.88
CA VAL A 259 -23.72 6.10 -11.19
C VAL A 259 -25.16 5.59 -11.14
N GLU A 260 -25.39 4.39 -10.60
CA GLU A 260 -26.70 3.78 -10.47
C GLU A 260 -27.68 4.66 -9.67
N VAL A 261 -27.27 5.17 -8.50
CA VAL A 261 -28.09 6.09 -7.70
C VAL A 261 -28.43 7.35 -8.45
N ILE A 262 -27.47 7.95 -9.18
CA ILE A 262 -27.68 9.16 -9.97
C ILE A 262 -28.69 8.89 -11.11
N GLU A 263 -28.56 7.77 -11.81
CA GLU A 263 -29.45 7.41 -12.91
C GLU A 263 -30.90 7.17 -12.44
N ILE A 264 -31.08 6.44 -11.33
CA ILE A 264 -32.42 6.21 -10.76
C ILE A 264 -33.02 7.52 -10.28
N ALA A 265 -32.22 8.38 -9.61
CA ALA A 265 -32.69 9.70 -9.15
C ALA A 265 -33.20 10.56 -10.34
N LYS A 266 -32.46 10.58 -11.45
CA LYS A 266 -32.83 11.32 -12.65
C LYS A 266 -34.11 10.78 -13.28
N ARG A 267 -34.24 9.45 -13.40
CA ARG A 267 -35.49 8.81 -13.91
C ARG A 267 -36.71 9.18 -13.08
N ASN A 268 -36.54 9.32 -11.77
CA ASN A 268 -37.60 9.64 -10.83
C ASN A 268 -37.78 11.17 -10.62
N ASN A 269 -37.12 12.02 -11.42
CA ASN A 269 -37.14 13.47 -11.29
C ASN A 269 -36.77 13.97 -9.88
N LEU A 270 -35.80 13.28 -9.23
CA LEU A 270 -35.26 13.67 -7.93
C LEU A 270 -33.98 14.46 -8.12
N GLU A 271 -33.94 15.63 -7.54
CA GLU A 271 -32.80 16.56 -7.58
C GLU A 271 -31.81 16.21 -6.47
N ILE A 272 -30.56 15.92 -6.83
CA ILE A 272 -29.48 15.59 -5.89
C ILE A 272 -29.06 16.84 -5.14
N GLY A 273 -28.83 16.72 -3.83
CA GLY A 273 -28.57 17.85 -2.93
C GLY A 273 -29.79 18.58 -2.43
N LYS A 274 -31.00 18.24 -2.92
CA LYS A 274 -32.25 18.86 -2.52
C LYS A 274 -33.31 17.83 -2.11
N HIS A 275 -33.58 16.86 -3.00
CA HIS A 275 -34.56 15.79 -2.74
C HIS A 275 -33.90 14.57 -2.10
N ILE A 276 -32.70 14.23 -2.56
CA ILE A 276 -31.85 13.18 -2.01
C ILE A 276 -30.45 13.72 -1.79
N GLY A 277 -29.72 13.16 -0.84
CA GLY A 277 -28.32 13.47 -0.60
C GLY A 277 -27.39 12.35 -1.03
N ILE A 278 -26.18 12.69 -1.45
CA ILE A 278 -25.11 11.74 -1.77
C ILE A 278 -23.83 12.14 -1.07
N ILE A 279 -23.23 11.18 -0.37
CA ILE A 279 -21.87 11.22 0.17
C ILE A 279 -21.11 10.04 -0.45
N SER A 280 -20.10 10.30 -1.26
CA SER A 280 -19.28 9.23 -1.82
C SER A 280 -17.97 9.07 -1.04
N TYR A 281 -17.22 8.03 -1.33
CA TYR A 281 -15.91 7.77 -0.76
C TYR A 281 -14.83 7.95 -1.84
N ASN A 282 -13.63 8.41 -1.45
CA ASN A 282 -12.50 8.70 -2.35
C ASN A 282 -12.77 9.87 -3.32
N ASP A 283 -12.08 10.98 -3.10
CA ASP A 283 -12.23 12.22 -3.90
C ASP A 283 -11.38 12.15 -5.19
N ILE A 284 -11.97 11.65 -6.25
CA ILE A 284 -11.35 11.65 -7.59
C ILE A 284 -11.81 12.87 -8.41
N PRO A 285 -11.04 13.27 -9.46
CA PRO A 285 -11.36 14.48 -10.26
C PRO A 285 -12.78 14.48 -10.86
N LEU A 286 -13.30 13.33 -11.28
CA LEU A 286 -14.64 13.20 -11.87
C LEU A 286 -15.74 13.64 -10.89
N LYS A 287 -15.61 13.32 -9.60
CA LYS A 287 -16.59 13.68 -8.55
C LYS A 287 -16.71 15.19 -8.30
N LYS A 288 -15.77 15.98 -8.80
CA LYS A 288 -15.83 17.43 -8.72
C LYS A 288 -16.81 18.04 -9.71
N VAL A 289 -17.10 17.36 -10.81
CA VAL A 289 -17.84 17.90 -11.94
C VAL A 289 -19.22 17.27 -12.17
N ILE A 290 -19.40 15.98 -11.77
CA ILE A 290 -20.72 15.34 -11.89
C ILE A 290 -21.69 15.92 -10.86
N GLU A 291 -22.97 16.10 -11.25
CA GLU A 291 -24.06 16.63 -10.40
C GLU A 291 -23.69 17.89 -9.61
N ASN A 292 -22.97 18.81 -10.24
CA ASN A 292 -22.44 20.05 -9.62
C ASN A 292 -21.50 19.77 -8.44
N GLY A 293 -20.91 18.60 -8.39
CA GLY A 293 -19.97 18.15 -7.36
C GLY A 293 -20.57 17.23 -6.31
N ILE A 294 -19.92 16.07 -6.14
CA ILE A 294 -20.28 15.07 -5.14
C ILE A 294 -19.49 15.32 -3.85
N THR A 295 -20.19 15.39 -2.72
CA THR A 295 -19.61 15.40 -1.38
C THR A 295 -18.87 14.08 -1.14
N THR A 296 -17.62 14.12 -0.65
CA THR A 296 -16.81 12.92 -0.50
C THR A 296 -16.12 12.86 0.86
N ILE A 297 -16.04 11.67 1.44
CA ILE A 297 -15.09 11.34 2.51
C ILE A 297 -13.84 10.79 1.83
N SER A 298 -12.68 11.39 2.04
CA SER A 298 -11.46 10.99 1.35
C SER A 298 -10.22 11.25 2.16
N THR A 299 -9.23 10.38 1.99
CA THR A 299 -7.86 10.62 2.45
C THR A 299 -7.03 11.27 1.34
N ASP A 300 -5.87 11.82 1.69
CA ASP A 300 -4.90 12.31 0.72
C ASP A 300 -4.02 11.14 0.23
N PHE A 301 -4.45 10.51 -0.86
CA PHE A 301 -3.76 9.35 -1.44
C PHE A 301 -2.36 9.68 -1.96
N TYR A 302 -2.16 10.87 -2.52
CA TYR A 302 -0.85 11.29 -2.99
C TYR A 302 0.13 11.43 -1.82
N GLN A 303 -0.30 12.09 -0.73
CA GLN A 303 0.50 12.20 0.48
C GLN A 303 0.73 10.84 1.17
N MET A 304 -0.23 9.91 1.09
CA MET A 304 -0.06 8.53 1.55
C MET A 304 1.12 7.86 0.84
N GLY A 305 1.18 7.96 -0.48
CA GLY A 305 2.28 7.45 -1.30
C GLY A 305 3.62 8.08 -0.92
N LYS A 306 3.67 9.41 -0.81
CA LYS A 306 4.89 10.14 -0.39
C LYS A 306 5.36 9.70 1.00
N THR A 307 4.43 9.58 1.94
CA THR A 307 4.76 9.17 3.32
C THR A 307 5.33 7.75 3.34
N MET A 308 4.73 6.82 2.57
CA MET A 308 5.26 5.46 2.43
C MET A 308 6.65 5.45 1.78
N GLY A 309 6.86 6.21 0.70
CA GLY A 309 8.17 6.32 0.04
C GLY A 309 9.27 6.80 0.98
N ARG A 310 9.01 7.86 1.76
CA ARG A 310 9.94 8.37 2.78
C ARG A 310 10.21 7.35 3.87
N MET A 311 9.17 6.65 4.33
CA MET A 311 9.29 5.61 5.36
C MET A 311 10.20 4.47 4.90
N VAL A 312 9.99 3.98 3.68
CA VAL A 312 10.77 2.90 3.07
C VAL A 312 12.23 3.30 2.90
N LEU A 313 12.51 4.49 2.33
CA LEU A 313 13.88 4.97 2.10
C LEU A 313 14.63 5.26 3.38
N SER A 314 13.96 5.82 4.39
CA SER A 314 14.60 6.13 5.68
C SER A 314 14.78 4.92 6.60
N GLY A 315 14.12 3.81 6.31
CA GLY A 315 14.08 2.63 7.18
C GLY A 315 13.33 2.84 8.51
N LYS A 316 12.63 3.97 8.68
CA LYS A 316 11.83 4.25 9.88
C LYS A 316 10.65 3.29 9.94
N LYS A 317 10.44 2.66 11.09
CA LYS A 317 9.36 1.69 11.32
C LYS A 317 8.28 2.34 12.19
N GLN A 318 7.31 2.98 11.55
CA GLN A 318 6.20 3.66 12.21
C GLN A 318 4.86 3.14 11.69
N ARG A 319 3.82 3.33 12.48
CA ARG A 319 2.44 3.11 12.05
C ARG A 319 1.77 4.48 12.00
N LEU A 320 1.35 4.88 10.81
CA LEU A 320 0.79 6.20 10.57
C LEU A 320 -0.60 6.06 9.98
N GLU A 321 -1.58 6.61 10.67
CA GLU A 321 -2.90 6.84 10.10
C GLU A 321 -2.79 8.00 9.10
N ASN A 322 -3.18 7.76 7.85
CA ASN A 322 -3.25 8.84 6.86
C ASN A 322 -4.56 9.60 7.07
N PRO A 323 -4.53 10.91 7.37
CA PRO A 323 -5.73 11.64 7.73
C PRO A 323 -6.73 11.71 6.58
N SER A 324 -7.99 11.49 6.90
CA SER A 324 -9.10 11.72 5.98
C SER A 324 -9.83 13.03 6.30
N ARG A 325 -10.58 13.53 5.33
CA ARG A 325 -11.43 14.71 5.46
C ARG A 325 -12.70 14.55 4.65
N ILE A 326 -13.73 15.30 5.01
CA ILE A 326 -14.88 15.46 4.12
C ILE A 326 -14.64 16.65 3.18
N VAL A 327 -14.98 16.47 1.93
CA VAL A 327 -14.99 17.53 0.91
C VAL A 327 -16.45 17.80 0.56
N LEU A 328 -17.01 18.83 1.17
CA LEU A 328 -18.41 19.20 1.00
C LEU A 328 -18.64 19.85 -0.35
N ARG A 329 -19.68 19.40 -1.06
CA ARG A 329 -20.15 19.91 -2.36
C ARG A 329 -21.67 19.94 -2.44
N GLN A 330 -22.21 20.14 -3.65
CA GLN A 330 -23.65 20.37 -3.85
C GLN A 330 -24.54 19.14 -3.67
N SER A 331 -23.97 17.94 -3.62
CA SER A 331 -24.75 16.69 -3.50
C SER A 331 -25.33 16.40 -2.10
N LEU A 332 -25.03 17.28 -1.09
CA LEU A 332 -25.54 17.13 0.27
C LEU A 332 -25.95 18.48 0.86
#